data_0c95167c176a56ce14bc5e85add1bb3e
#
_entry.id   0c95167c176a56ce14bc5e85add1bb3e
#
_cell.length_a   1.000
_cell.length_b   1.000
_cell.length_c   1.000
_cell.angle_alpha   90.00
_cell.angle_beta   90.00
_cell.angle_gamma   90.00
#
_symmetry.space_group_name_H-M   'P 1'
#
loop_
_entity.id
_entity.type
_entity.pdbx_description
1 polymer ?
#
loop_
_entity_poly.entity_id
_entity_poly.type
_entity_poly.pdbx_seq_one_letter_code
_entity_poly.pdbx_strand_id
1 'polypeptide(L)'
;MAERIPEPLQKKIAGRLSFYEDLGIHLFYRDRRSEVSAVVQPSFESSAAISRPIANPREVTPLPSPIRKPDSPMTLPVPSKAPSRIPPLPLPVAASPSLFEAADKIVDDTLLKIRSDLGDCTRCKLHKGRHTIVFGDGNPKAELVFVGEGPGADEDAQGLPFVGRAGKLLTQMIEAMGLQRKDVYICNVVKCRPPENRLPEDDEIKTCSPFLFRQLDVIAPKVIVCLGAVAAKTLLQTNRGISQYRGEWLEYRGRKLLATYHPAYLLRNPAAKNEVWRDLQKVMAVLGLEAKKGKSS
;
A
#
# COMPACT_ATOMS: atom_id res chain seq x y z
N MET A 1 -8.87 -40.90 -7.28
CA MET A 1 -7.55 -41.17 -7.90
C MET A 1 -6.75 -39.87 -7.81
N ALA A 2 -5.62 -39.88 -7.08
CA ALA A 2 -4.76 -38.70 -7.00
C ALA A 2 -4.01 -38.54 -8.33
N GLU A 3 -4.19 -37.43 -9.01
CA GLU A 3 -3.44 -37.09 -10.22
C GLU A 3 -1.94 -37.03 -9.88
N ARG A 4 -1.14 -37.83 -10.60
CA ARG A 4 0.32 -37.80 -10.46
C ARG A 4 0.87 -36.50 -11.06
N ILE A 5 1.63 -35.77 -10.28
CA ILE A 5 2.33 -34.56 -10.72
C ILE A 5 3.26 -34.91 -11.90
N PRO A 6 3.24 -34.14 -13.02
CA PRO A 6 4.11 -34.39 -14.17
C PRO A 6 5.60 -34.34 -13.81
N GLU A 7 6.38 -35.24 -14.39
CA GLU A 7 7.82 -35.40 -14.09
C GLU A 7 8.68 -34.11 -14.18
N PRO A 8 8.45 -33.19 -15.16
CA PRO A 8 9.16 -31.92 -15.23
C PRO A 8 8.89 -31.01 -14.02
N LEU A 9 7.66 -31.08 -13.47
CA LEU A 9 7.26 -30.31 -12.30
C LEU A 9 7.85 -30.88 -11.02
N GLN A 10 7.93 -32.24 -10.93
CA GLN A 10 8.60 -32.93 -9.83
C GLN A 10 10.09 -32.54 -9.75
N LYS A 11 10.81 -32.51 -10.88
CA LYS A 11 12.22 -32.07 -10.94
C LYS A 11 12.41 -30.62 -10.49
N LYS A 12 11.50 -29.71 -10.88
CA LYS A 12 11.53 -28.31 -10.43
C LYS A 12 11.27 -28.16 -8.93
N ILE A 13 10.34 -28.95 -8.38
CA ILE A 13 10.03 -28.96 -6.94
C ILE A 13 11.22 -29.50 -6.16
N ALA A 14 11.80 -30.65 -6.59
CA ALA A 14 12.95 -31.26 -5.95
C ALA A 14 14.17 -30.30 -5.92
N GLY A 15 14.49 -29.63 -7.03
CA GLY A 15 15.57 -28.64 -7.08
C GLY A 15 15.36 -27.44 -6.16
N ARG A 16 14.10 -27.00 -5.96
CA ARG A 16 13.80 -25.95 -4.99
C ARG A 16 13.92 -26.42 -3.55
N LEU A 17 13.49 -27.62 -3.24
CA LEU A 17 13.61 -28.18 -1.89
C LEU A 17 15.09 -28.34 -1.51
N SER A 18 15.93 -28.88 -2.41
CA SER A 18 17.38 -28.97 -2.19
C SER A 18 18.03 -27.60 -1.93
N PHE A 19 17.66 -26.57 -2.69
CA PHE A 19 18.16 -25.21 -2.46
C PHE A 19 17.83 -24.67 -1.06
N TYR A 20 16.66 -25.00 -0.54
CA TYR A 20 16.28 -24.58 0.82
C TYR A 20 16.97 -25.41 1.90
N GLU A 21 17.20 -26.69 1.66
CA GLU A 21 18.02 -27.55 2.54
C GLU A 21 19.44 -27.00 2.66
N ASP A 22 20.05 -26.55 1.57
CA ASP A 22 21.38 -25.91 1.53
C ASP A 22 21.40 -24.58 2.31
N LEU A 23 20.26 -23.90 2.45
CA LEU A 23 20.10 -22.70 3.29
C LEU A 23 19.76 -23.00 4.75
N GLY A 24 19.75 -24.28 5.17
CA GLY A 24 19.43 -24.70 6.53
C GLY A 24 17.95 -24.59 6.91
N ILE A 25 17.05 -24.46 5.92
CA ILE A 25 15.60 -24.34 6.13
C ILE A 25 14.96 -25.72 5.94
N HIS A 26 14.75 -26.46 7.03
CA HIS A 26 14.25 -27.85 7.00
C HIS A 26 12.75 -28.00 7.25
N LEU A 27 12.01 -26.91 7.54
CA LEU A 27 10.61 -26.99 7.95
C LEU A 27 9.67 -26.25 6.98
N PHE A 28 9.45 -26.86 5.78
CA PHE A 28 8.52 -26.30 4.78
C PHE A 28 7.05 -26.63 5.05
N TYR A 29 6.75 -27.71 5.76
CA TYR A 29 5.40 -28.13 6.08
C TYR A 29 5.31 -28.45 7.57
N ARG A 30 4.65 -27.59 8.32
CA ARG A 30 4.11 -27.96 9.62
C ARG A 30 2.78 -28.67 9.32
N ASP A 31 2.69 -29.96 9.62
CA ASP A 31 1.47 -30.74 9.53
C ASP A 31 0.32 -29.98 10.22
N ARG A 32 -0.64 -29.52 9.44
CA ARG A 32 -1.93 -29.10 9.96
C ARG A 32 -2.73 -30.37 10.27
N ARG A 33 -2.38 -31.07 11.34
CA ARG A 33 -3.32 -31.98 11.98
C ARG A 33 -4.43 -31.12 12.53
N SER A 34 -5.62 -31.24 11.97
CA SER A 34 -6.87 -30.81 12.57
C SER A 34 -7.08 -31.60 13.84
N GLU A 35 -6.59 -31.10 14.98
CA GLU A 35 -7.03 -31.54 16.28
C GLU A 35 -8.48 -31.06 16.45
N VAL A 36 -9.40 -31.99 16.33
CA VAL A 36 -10.77 -31.85 16.80
C VAL A 36 -10.66 -31.82 18.32
N SER A 37 -10.54 -30.65 18.92
CA SER A 37 -10.56 -30.45 20.35
C SER A 37 -11.95 -30.74 20.88
N ALA A 38 -12.02 -31.75 21.74
CA ALA A 38 -13.17 -32.08 22.56
C ALA A 38 -13.62 -30.85 23.35
N VAL A 39 -14.91 -30.61 23.33
CA VAL A 39 -15.62 -29.60 24.10
C VAL A 39 -15.47 -29.92 25.60
N VAL A 40 -14.67 -29.13 26.33
CA VAL A 40 -14.69 -29.07 27.80
C VAL A 40 -15.48 -27.82 28.17
N GLN A 41 -16.62 -28.02 28.75
CA GLN A 41 -17.41 -26.95 29.40
C GLN A 41 -16.72 -26.51 30.70
N PRO A 42 -16.53 -25.23 30.96
CA PRO A 42 -16.20 -24.77 32.31
C PRO A 42 -17.48 -24.45 33.09
N SER A 43 -17.58 -25.08 34.24
CA SER A 43 -18.54 -24.79 35.32
C SER A 43 -18.36 -23.39 35.86
N PHE A 44 -19.46 -22.69 36.05
CA PHE A 44 -19.54 -21.43 36.78
C PHE A 44 -19.37 -21.67 38.27
N GLU A 45 -18.37 -21.05 38.89
CA GLU A 45 -18.36 -20.77 40.34
C GLU A 45 -18.26 -19.27 40.58
N SER A 46 -19.23 -18.81 41.40
CA SER A 46 -19.41 -17.47 41.90
C SER A 46 -18.39 -17.19 43.00
N SER A 47 -17.71 -16.04 42.98
CA SER A 47 -17.11 -15.48 44.20
C SER A 47 -16.94 -13.97 44.17
N ALA A 48 -17.72 -13.32 44.99
CA ALA A 48 -17.47 -12.21 45.93
C ALA A 48 -16.61 -10.99 45.50
N ALA A 49 -17.26 -9.86 45.70
CA ALA A 49 -16.75 -8.49 45.71
C ALA A 49 -15.60 -8.26 46.70
N ILE A 50 -14.56 -7.55 46.24
CA ILE A 50 -13.59 -6.87 47.13
C ILE A 50 -13.42 -5.43 46.66
N SER A 51 -13.86 -4.50 47.50
CA SER A 51 -13.70 -3.06 47.43
C SER A 51 -12.23 -2.68 47.61
N ARG A 52 -11.72 -1.76 46.80
CA ARG A 52 -10.41 -1.12 47.01
C ARG A 52 -10.55 0.38 47.23
N PRO A 53 -9.79 0.95 48.18
CA PRO A 53 -9.87 2.36 48.52
C PRO A 53 -9.06 3.26 47.59
N ILE A 54 -9.53 4.48 47.46
CA ILE A 54 -8.98 5.61 46.69
C ILE A 54 -7.70 6.09 47.39
N ALA A 55 -6.60 6.22 46.63
CA ALA A 55 -5.38 6.86 47.08
C ALA A 55 -5.20 8.23 46.42
N ASN A 56 -4.86 9.22 47.23
CA ASN A 56 -4.71 10.65 46.98
C ASN A 56 -3.51 11.05 46.06
N PRO A 57 -3.50 12.27 45.53
CA PRO A 57 -2.59 12.71 44.48
C PRO A 57 -1.21 13.10 45.04
N ARG A 58 -0.16 12.74 44.32
CA ARG A 58 1.23 13.10 44.61
C ARG A 58 1.65 14.39 43.90
N GLU A 59 2.35 15.19 44.67
CA GLU A 59 3.06 16.44 44.44
C GLU A 59 3.79 16.56 43.11
N VAL A 60 3.70 17.79 42.58
CA VAL A 60 4.42 18.30 41.40
C VAL A 60 5.80 18.77 41.87
N THR A 61 6.87 18.20 41.35
CA THR A 61 8.23 18.68 41.49
C THR A 61 8.58 19.59 40.32
N PRO A 62 9.30 20.73 40.49
CA PRO A 62 9.56 21.72 39.47
C PRO A 62 10.74 21.32 38.55
N LEU A 63 10.63 21.73 37.28
CA LEU A 63 11.66 21.59 36.21
C LEU A 63 12.95 22.37 36.58
N PRO A 64 14.12 21.86 36.20
CA PRO A 64 15.37 22.66 36.25
C PRO A 64 15.50 23.59 35.06
N SER A 65 16.07 24.77 35.36
CA SER A 65 16.32 25.90 34.47
C SER A 65 17.34 25.64 33.35
N PRO A 66 17.41 26.51 32.30
CA PRO A 66 18.12 26.22 31.06
C PRO A 66 19.64 26.44 31.19
N ILE A 67 20.39 25.53 30.57
CA ILE A 67 21.85 25.57 30.44
C ILE A 67 22.27 26.60 29.40
N ARG A 68 23.23 27.45 29.79
CA ARG A 68 23.86 28.50 28.98
C ARG A 68 24.55 27.94 27.73
N LYS A 69 24.45 28.73 26.63
CA LYS A 69 25.25 28.58 25.40
C LYS A 69 26.71 28.97 25.68
N PRO A 70 27.69 28.24 25.10
CA PRO A 70 29.04 28.79 24.94
C PRO A 70 29.19 29.54 23.62
N ASP A 71 29.73 30.76 23.70
CA ASP A 71 30.15 31.57 22.57
C ASP A 71 31.52 31.11 22.03
N SER A 72 31.70 31.39 20.76
CA SER A 72 32.93 31.63 19.98
C SER A 72 33.33 30.57 18.96
N PRO A 73 33.58 31.03 17.74
CA PRO A 73 33.88 30.16 16.59
C PRO A 73 35.39 29.90 16.52
N MET A 74 35.73 28.61 16.49
CA MET A 74 37.12 28.18 16.21
C MET A 74 37.21 27.84 14.72
N THR A 75 37.92 28.70 13.98
CA THR A 75 38.28 28.50 12.58
C THR A 75 39.36 27.42 12.46
N LEU A 76 39.04 26.32 11.80
CA LEU A 76 40.01 25.31 11.37
C LEU A 76 40.40 25.54 9.90
N PRO A 77 41.68 25.34 9.53
CA PRO A 77 42.16 25.61 8.17
C PRO A 77 41.65 24.53 7.20
N VAL A 78 41.17 25.00 6.04
CA VAL A 78 40.71 24.16 4.92
C VAL A 78 41.92 23.61 4.18
N PRO A 79 42.10 22.30 4.03
CA PRO A 79 43.09 21.74 3.11
C PRO A 79 42.59 21.81 1.67
N SER A 80 43.33 22.49 0.83
CA SER A 80 43.19 22.48 -0.62
C SER A 80 43.33 21.07 -1.17
N LYS A 81 42.25 20.53 -1.75
CA LYS A 81 42.29 19.26 -2.50
C LYS A 81 42.18 19.54 -3.98
N ALA A 82 43.17 19.04 -4.71
CA ALA A 82 43.21 18.95 -6.16
C ALA A 82 42.04 18.11 -6.70
N PRO A 83 41.56 18.33 -7.94
CA PRO A 83 40.43 17.58 -8.50
C PRO A 83 40.86 16.15 -8.83
N SER A 84 40.37 15.20 -8.06
CA SER A 84 40.45 13.78 -8.42
C SER A 84 39.43 13.49 -9.52
N ARG A 85 39.94 13.08 -10.69
CA ARG A 85 39.14 12.54 -11.80
C ARG A 85 38.41 11.28 -11.31
N ILE A 86 37.10 11.36 -11.13
CA ILE A 86 36.23 10.21 -10.88
C ILE A 86 36.08 9.50 -12.23
N PRO A 87 36.41 8.20 -12.36
CA PRO A 87 36.12 7.45 -13.58
C PRO A 87 34.61 7.40 -13.80
N PRO A 88 34.13 7.38 -15.06
CA PRO A 88 32.69 7.31 -15.36
C PRO A 88 32.13 6.02 -14.79
N LEU A 89 31.04 6.15 -14.01
CA LEU A 89 30.25 5.03 -13.52
C LEU A 89 29.73 4.24 -14.72
N PRO A 90 29.80 2.90 -14.68
CA PRO A 90 29.18 2.08 -15.72
C PRO A 90 27.67 2.39 -15.78
N LEU A 91 27.16 2.54 -17.01
CA LEU A 91 25.73 2.71 -17.26
C LEU A 91 24.96 1.55 -16.61
N PRO A 92 23.79 1.80 -15.99
CA PRO A 92 23.00 0.75 -15.41
C PRO A 92 22.61 -0.25 -16.51
N VAL A 93 23.13 -1.44 -16.44
CA VAL A 93 22.67 -2.58 -17.21
C VAL A 93 21.21 -2.78 -16.79
N ALA A 94 20.29 -2.79 -17.75
CA ALA A 94 18.89 -3.08 -17.49
C ALA A 94 18.81 -4.37 -16.68
N ALA A 95 18.36 -4.25 -15.43
CA ALA A 95 18.21 -5.38 -14.54
C ALA A 95 17.21 -6.34 -15.18
N SER A 96 17.67 -7.52 -15.55
CA SER A 96 16.79 -8.62 -15.95
C SER A 96 15.79 -8.85 -14.79
N PRO A 97 14.49 -9.04 -15.07
CA PRO A 97 13.52 -9.29 -14.02
C PRO A 97 13.97 -10.47 -13.18
N SER A 98 14.00 -10.31 -11.87
CA SER A 98 14.46 -11.37 -10.99
C SER A 98 13.54 -12.58 -11.16
N LEU A 99 14.09 -13.78 -11.09
CA LEU A 99 13.32 -15.05 -11.15
C LEU A 99 12.17 -15.10 -10.12
N PHE A 100 12.25 -14.29 -9.07
CA PHE A 100 11.22 -14.16 -8.05
C PHE A 100 10.05 -13.26 -8.49
N GLU A 101 10.27 -12.21 -9.30
CA GLU A 101 9.20 -11.37 -9.86
C GLU A 101 8.35 -12.12 -10.89
N ALA A 102 8.94 -13.08 -11.60
CA ALA A 102 8.21 -13.92 -12.57
C ALA A 102 7.34 -15.00 -11.90
N ALA A 103 7.61 -15.36 -10.63
CA ALA A 103 6.89 -16.43 -9.93
C ALA A 103 5.54 -16.00 -9.36
N ASP A 104 5.31 -14.69 -9.17
CA ASP A 104 4.09 -14.16 -8.55
C ASP A 104 2.97 -13.86 -9.56
N LYS A 105 3.26 -13.91 -10.86
CA LYS A 105 2.25 -13.66 -11.89
C LYS A 105 1.44 -14.93 -12.15
N ILE A 106 0.17 -14.93 -11.74
CA ILE A 106 -0.76 -16.01 -12.05
C ILE A 106 -1.09 -15.93 -13.53
N VAL A 107 -0.75 -16.97 -14.28
CA VAL A 107 -1.06 -17.09 -15.71
C VAL A 107 -2.59 -17.14 -15.85
N ASP A 108 -3.14 -16.36 -16.81
CA ASP A 108 -4.58 -16.28 -17.09
C ASP A 108 -5.46 -15.72 -15.94
N ASP A 109 -4.88 -14.87 -15.06
CA ASP A 109 -5.68 -14.19 -14.04
C ASP A 109 -6.59 -13.13 -14.69
N THR A 110 -7.74 -12.88 -14.06
CA THR A 110 -8.71 -11.86 -14.49
C THR A 110 -9.30 -11.16 -13.27
N LEU A 111 -9.82 -9.94 -13.41
CA LEU A 111 -10.49 -9.25 -12.32
C LEU A 111 -11.66 -10.08 -11.75
N LEU A 112 -12.34 -10.88 -12.58
CA LEU A 112 -13.41 -11.77 -12.13
C LEU A 112 -12.86 -12.93 -11.29
N LYS A 113 -11.77 -13.57 -11.71
CA LYS A 113 -11.10 -14.61 -10.92
C LYS A 113 -10.58 -14.06 -9.58
N ILE A 114 -9.97 -12.88 -9.59
CA ILE A 114 -9.49 -12.22 -8.36
C ILE A 114 -10.65 -11.90 -7.42
N ARG A 115 -11.78 -11.40 -7.95
CA ARG A 115 -12.96 -11.11 -7.14
C ARG A 115 -13.59 -12.38 -6.57
N SER A 116 -13.65 -13.45 -7.36
CA SER A 116 -14.13 -14.75 -6.91
C SER A 116 -13.24 -15.35 -5.81
N ASP A 117 -11.92 -15.26 -5.96
CA ASP A 117 -10.95 -15.71 -4.95
C ASP A 117 -11.03 -14.86 -3.65
N LEU A 118 -11.23 -13.58 -3.81
CA LEU A 118 -11.48 -12.70 -2.66
C LEU A 118 -12.75 -13.15 -1.92
N GLY A 119 -13.83 -13.45 -2.63
CA GLY A 119 -15.11 -13.90 -2.10
C GLY A 119 -15.59 -13.06 -0.93
N ASP A 120 -16.23 -13.65 0.06
CA ASP A 120 -16.52 -13.04 1.35
C ASP A 120 -15.32 -13.20 2.30
N CYS A 121 -14.25 -12.49 2.00
CA CYS A 121 -12.92 -12.62 2.61
C CYS A 121 -12.93 -12.45 4.13
N THR A 122 -12.41 -13.43 4.85
CA THR A 122 -12.23 -13.37 6.32
C THR A 122 -10.75 -13.46 6.74
N ARG A 123 -9.80 -13.21 5.79
CA ARG A 123 -8.36 -13.43 5.98
C ARG A 123 -7.68 -12.49 6.98
N CYS A 124 -8.25 -11.31 7.24
CA CYS A 124 -7.75 -10.36 8.24
C CYS A 124 -8.88 -9.82 9.11
N LYS A 125 -8.53 -9.17 10.23
CA LYS A 125 -9.48 -8.68 11.23
C LYS A 125 -10.47 -7.63 10.73
N LEU A 126 -10.19 -6.95 9.61
CA LEU A 126 -11.08 -5.94 9.04
C LEU A 126 -12.44 -6.52 8.59
N HIS A 127 -12.54 -7.83 8.33
CA HIS A 127 -13.79 -8.46 7.93
C HIS A 127 -14.91 -8.31 8.99
N LYS A 128 -14.55 -8.19 10.28
CA LYS A 128 -15.52 -8.13 11.38
C LYS A 128 -16.33 -6.82 11.41
N GLY A 129 -15.77 -5.74 10.91
CA GLY A 129 -16.38 -4.40 10.98
C GLY A 129 -16.82 -3.81 9.65
N ARG A 130 -16.61 -4.51 8.51
CA ARG A 130 -17.06 -4.02 7.21
C ARG A 130 -18.53 -4.31 6.99
N HIS A 131 -19.19 -3.49 6.20
CA HIS A 131 -20.51 -3.78 5.61
C HIS A 131 -20.35 -4.47 4.26
N THR A 132 -19.46 -3.93 3.39
CA THR A 132 -19.19 -4.49 2.08
C THR A 132 -17.69 -4.55 1.77
N ILE A 133 -17.33 -5.40 0.80
CA ILE A 133 -15.98 -5.42 0.23
C ILE A 133 -15.90 -4.41 -0.91
N VAL A 134 -14.97 -3.46 -0.83
CA VAL A 134 -14.69 -2.48 -1.87
C VAL A 134 -13.58 -3.00 -2.75
N PHE A 135 -13.92 -3.75 -3.77
CA PHE A 135 -12.95 -4.43 -4.64
C PHE A 135 -12.12 -3.45 -5.48
N GLY A 136 -12.79 -2.52 -6.11
CA GLY A 136 -12.30 -1.57 -7.09
C GLY A 136 -13.34 -1.36 -8.17
N ASP A 137 -13.23 -0.26 -8.94
CA ASP A 137 -14.21 0.13 -9.94
C ASP A 137 -13.55 0.89 -11.10
N GLY A 138 -14.15 0.82 -12.29
CA GLY A 138 -13.71 1.52 -13.48
C GLY A 138 -13.37 0.60 -14.65
N ASN A 139 -12.53 1.08 -15.57
CA ASN A 139 -12.16 0.37 -16.79
C ASN A 139 -11.15 -0.76 -16.50
N PRO A 140 -11.48 -2.03 -16.78
CA PRO A 140 -10.53 -3.14 -16.61
C PRO A 140 -9.32 -3.10 -17.55
N LYS A 141 -9.34 -2.23 -18.57
CA LYS A 141 -8.23 -1.97 -19.51
C LYS A 141 -7.73 -0.52 -19.40
N ALA A 142 -7.82 0.09 -18.23
CA ALA A 142 -7.42 1.47 -18.02
C ALA A 142 -5.93 1.66 -18.20
N GLU A 143 -5.53 2.72 -18.89
CA GLU A 143 -4.13 3.14 -18.96
C GLU A 143 -3.66 3.83 -17.68
N LEU A 144 -4.59 4.31 -16.85
CA LEU A 144 -4.36 5.00 -15.59
C LEU A 144 -5.12 4.31 -14.45
N VAL A 145 -4.37 3.93 -13.41
CA VAL A 145 -4.95 3.38 -12.17
C VAL A 145 -4.65 4.30 -11.01
N PHE A 146 -5.67 4.64 -10.24
CA PHE A 146 -5.53 5.30 -8.94
C PHE A 146 -5.58 4.28 -7.81
N VAL A 147 -4.59 4.30 -6.93
CA VAL A 147 -4.50 3.41 -5.77
C VAL A 147 -4.57 4.24 -4.50
N GLY A 148 -5.61 4.03 -3.71
CA GLY A 148 -5.78 4.63 -2.38
C GLY A 148 -5.37 3.69 -1.25
N GLU A 149 -5.65 4.11 -0.03
CA GLU A 149 -5.31 3.40 1.22
C GLU A 149 -6.34 2.32 1.56
N GLY A 150 -7.57 2.70 1.78
CA GLY A 150 -8.66 1.84 2.19
C GLY A 150 -10.01 2.53 2.09
N PRO A 151 -11.13 1.80 2.20
CA PRO A 151 -12.48 2.36 2.17
C PRO A 151 -12.78 3.21 3.40
N GLY A 152 -13.51 4.31 3.20
CA GLY A 152 -14.20 5.06 4.23
C GLY A 152 -15.62 4.54 4.48
N ALA A 153 -16.41 5.28 5.26
CA ALA A 153 -17.77 4.88 5.63
C ALA A 153 -18.72 4.84 4.42
N ASP A 154 -18.64 5.84 3.54
CA ASP A 154 -19.50 5.92 2.35
C ASP A 154 -19.15 4.82 1.35
N GLU A 155 -17.85 4.48 1.22
CA GLU A 155 -17.35 3.43 0.36
C GLU A 155 -17.78 2.03 0.89
N ASP A 156 -17.67 1.83 2.20
CA ASP A 156 -18.08 0.59 2.87
C ASP A 156 -19.58 0.34 2.73
N ALA A 157 -20.41 1.39 2.80
CA ALA A 157 -21.85 1.28 2.62
C ALA A 157 -22.26 0.97 1.17
N GLN A 158 -21.51 1.49 0.17
CA GLN A 158 -21.86 1.37 -1.25
C GLN A 158 -21.11 0.29 -2.00
N GLY A 159 -20.01 -0.26 -1.44
CA GLY A 159 -19.15 -1.22 -2.11
C GLY A 159 -18.30 -0.63 -3.24
N LEU A 160 -18.25 0.69 -3.39
CA LEU A 160 -17.53 1.40 -4.45
C LEU A 160 -16.40 2.25 -3.88
N PRO A 161 -15.23 2.31 -4.56
CA PRO A 161 -14.09 3.10 -4.08
C PRO A 161 -14.31 4.60 -4.33
N PHE A 162 -13.89 5.44 -3.40
CA PHE A 162 -13.88 6.90 -3.55
C PHE A 162 -15.23 7.50 -3.97
N VAL A 163 -16.27 7.30 -3.16
CA VAL A 163 -17.62 7.87 -3.35
C VAL A 163 -17.96 8.96 -2.34
N GLY A 164 -17.31 8.99 -1.17
CA GLY A 164 -17.49 10.03 -0.16
C GLY A 164 -16.88 11.37 -0.56
N ARG A 165 -16.70 12.28 0.41
CA ARG A 165 -16.17 13.64 0.17
C ARG A 165 -14.81 13.64 -0.54
N ALA A 166 -13.88 12.77 -0.13
CA ALA A 166 -12.58 12.60 -0.76
C ALA A 166 -12.73 12.05 -2.19
N GLY A 167 -13.68 11.15 -2.40
CA GLY A 167 -13.99 10.58 -3.70
C GLY A 167 -14.55 11.60 -4.69
N LYS A 168 -15.44 12.48 -4.24
CA LYS A 168 -15.94 13.61 -5.07
C LYS A 168 -14.81 14.51 -5.52
N LEU A 169 -13.82 14.79 -4.65
CA LEU A 169 -12.65 15.56 -5.03
C LEU A 169 -11.77 14.79 -6.05
N LEU A 170 -11.58 13.48 -5.88
CA LEU A 170 -10.87 12.67 -6.86
C LEU A 170 -11.57 12.69 -8.23
N THR A 171 -12.90 12.62 -8.25
CA THR A 171 -13.67 12.74 -9.50
C THR A 171 -13.41 14.08 -10.20
N GLN A 172 -13.42 15.19 -9.46
CA GLN A 172 -13.07 16.52 -10.01
C GLN A 172 -11.63 16.56 -10.55
N MET A 173 -10.69 15.91 -9.87
CA MET A 173 -9.30 15.81 -10.34
C MET A 173 -9.21 15.03 -11.66
N ILE A 174 -9.91 13.90 -11.77
CA ILE A 174 -9.98 13.08 -12.99
C ILE A 174 -10.62 13.89 -14.14
N GLU A 175 -11.72 14.58 -13.86
CA GLU A 175 -12.41 15.43 -14.85
C GLU A 175 -11.54 16.60 -15.32
N ALA A 176 -10.76 17.21 -14.43
CA ALA A 176 -9.80 18.24 -14.79
C ALA A 176 -8.67 17.72 -15.72
N MET A 177 -8.31 16.44 -15.62
CA MET A 177 -7.40 15.78 -16.55
C MET A 177 -8.03 15.49 -17.93
N GLY A 178 -9.32 15.76 -18.12
CA GLY A 178 -10.05 15.45 -19.35
C GLY A 178 -10.63 14.04 -19.41
N LEU A 179 -10.53 13.28 -18.33
CA LEU A 179 -11.03 11.91 -18.19
C LEU A 179 -12.34 11.84 -17.43
N GLN A 180 -12.97 10.67 -17.46
CA GLN A 180 -14.12 10.31 -16.62
C GLN A 180 -13.74 9.12 -15.72
N ARG A 181 -14.49 8.89 -14.65
CA ARG A 181 -14.24 7.74 -13.76
C ARG A 181 -14.26 6.40 -14.50
N LYS A 182 -15.08 6.27 -15.54
CA LYS A 182 -15.17 5.07 -16.38
C LYS A 182 -13.94 4.84 -17.27
N ASP A 183 -13.07 5.85 -17.45
CA ASP A 183 -11.88 5.75 -18.30
C ASP A 183 -10.66 5.27 -17.50
N VAL A 184 -10.70 5.39 -16.17
CA VAL A 184 -9.64 4.99 -15.23
C VAL A 184 -10.09 3.81 -14.40
N TYR A 185 -9.17 3.18 -13.68
CA TYR A 185 -9.52 2.21 -12.65
C TYR A 185 -9.12 2.75 -11.27
N ILE A 186 -9.97 2.55 -10.28
CA ILE A 186 -9.77 3.06 -8.93
C ILE A 186 -9.87 1.89 -7.94
N CYS A 187 -8.87 1.74 -7.09
CA CYS A 187 -8.86 0.71 -6.04
C CYS A 187 -8.09 1.17 -4.81
N ASN A 188 -8.07 0.33 -3.78
CA ASN A 188 -7.37 0.58 -2.54
C ASN A 188 -6.43 -0.57 -2.19
N VAL A 189 -5.45 -0.31 -1.31
CA VAL A 189 -4.55 -1.33 -0.73
C VAL A 189 -5.38 -2.37 0.02
N VAL A 190 -6.20 -1.92 0.98
CA VAL A 190 -7.13 -2.82 1.69
C VAL A 190 -8.54 -2.69 1.12
N LYS A 191 -9.27 -3.83 1.08
CA LYS A 191 -10.61 -3.89 0.47
C LYS A 191 -11.74 -3.77 1.49
N CYS A 192 -11.42 -3.74 2.77
CA CYS A 192 -12.35 -3.59 3.87
C CYS A 192 -12.04 -2.31 4.64
N ARG A 193 -13.07 -1.67 5.19
CA ARG A 193 -12.94 -0.44 5.97
C ARG A 193 -12.26 -0.72 7.31
N PRO A 194 -11.15 -0.03 7.67
CA PRO A 194 -10.62 -0.04 9.02
C PRO A 194 -11.57 0.66 10.00
N PRO A 195 -11.67 0.17 11.27
CA PRO A 195 -12.48 0.81 12.30
C PRO A 195 -12.16 2.31 12.42
N GLU A 196 -13.19 3.15 12.53
CA GLU A 196 -13.07 4.62 12.66
C GLU A 196 -12.24 5.30 11.55
N ASN A 197 -12.08 4.64 10.40
CA ASN A 197 -11.21 5.07 9.29
C ASN A 197 -9.74 5.29 9.73
N ARG A 198 -9.23 4.51 10.70
CA ARG A 198 -7.80 4.53 11.04
C ARG A 198 -6.95 4.03 9.87
N LEU A 199 -5.66 4.26 9.94
CA LEU A 199 -4.73 3.64 8.99
C LEU A 199 -4.80 2.11 9.13
N PRO A 200 -4.73 1.36 8.01
CA PRO A 200 -4.62 -0.09 8.06
C PRO A 200 -3.29 -0.49 8.68
N GLU A 201 -3.30 -1.56 9.46
CA GLU A 201 -2.12 -2.11 10.10
C GLU A 201 -1.30 -2.97 9.11
N ASP A 202 -0.04 -3.22 9.43
CA ASP A 202 0.89 -3.93 8.54
C ASP A 202 0.42 -5.36 8.20
N ASP A 203 -0.21 -6.06 9.15
CA ASP A 203 -0.80 -7.39 8.94
C ASP A 203 -2.01 -7.35 8.01
N GLU A 204 -2.83 -6.29 8.11
CA GLU A 204 -3.98 -6.05 7.23
C GLU A 204 -3.51 -5.74 5.80
N ILE A 205 -2.49 -4.89 5.67
CA ILE A 205 -1.87 -4.56 4.38
C ILE A 205 -1.25 -5.82 3.75
N LYS A 206 -0.41 -6.55 4.49
CA LYS A 206 0.23 -7.78 4.01
C LYS A 206 -0.76 -8.83 3.53
N THR A 207 -1.87 -8.97 4.26
CA THR A 207 -2.92 -9.95 3.91
C THR A 207 -3.72 -9.52 2.68
N CYS A 208 -3.97 -8.23 2.49
CA CYS A 208 -4.88 -7.73 1.46
C CYS A 208 -4.17 -7.28 0.17
N SER A 209 -2.93 -6.76 0.26
CA SER A 209 -2.19 -6.23 -0.88
C SER A 209 -1.94 -7.24 -2.02
N PRO A 210 -1.84 -8.57 -1.82
CA PRO A 210 -1.73 -9.52 -2.93
C PRO A 210 -2.88 -9.40 -3.94
N PHE A 211 -4.09 -9.08 -3.50
CA PHE A 211 -5.22 -8.83 -4.41
C PHE A 211 -5.02 -7.56 -5.24
N LEU A 212 -4.48 -6.49 -4.64
CA LEU A 212 -4.12 -5.28 -5.36
C LEU A 212 -3.05 -5.57 -6.42
N PHE A 213 -2.00 -6.30 -6.08
CA PHE A 213 -0.92 -6.62 -7.01
C PHE A 213 -1.44 -7.39 -8.23
N ARG A 214 -2.30 -8.39 -8.01
CA ARG A 214 -2.97 -9.13 -9.08
C ARG A 214 -3.85 -8.23 -9.94
N GLN A 215 -4.62 -7.31 -9.33
CA GLN A 215 -5.42 -6.33 -10.08
C GLN A 215 -4.54 -5.47 -11.00
N LEU A 216 -3.42 -4.94 -10.49
CA LEU A 216 -2.49 -4.16 -11.29
C LEU A 216 -1.84 -4.96 -12.40
N ASP A 217 -1.54 -6.25 -12.18
CA ASP A 217 -0.95 -7.12 -13.19
C ASP A 217 -1.94 -7.46 -14.31
N VAL A 218 -3.22 -7.66 -13.97
CA VAL A 218 -4.30 -7.92 -14.94
C VAL A 218 -4.64 -6.68 -15.76
N ILE A 219 -4.77 -5.51 -15.11
CA ILE A 219 -5.12 -4.26 -15.78
C ILE A 219 -3.94 -3.77 -16.65
N ALA A 220 -2.72 -4.02 -16.19
CA ALA A 220 -1.47 -3.64 -16.87
C ALA A 220 -1.43 -2.15 -17.30
N PRO A 221 -1.70 -1.17 -16.40
CA PRO A 221 -1.78 0.23 -16.76
C PRO A 221 -0.43 0.79 -17.22
N LYS A 222 -0.44 1.87 -18.00
CA LYS A 222 0.77 2.64 -18.34
C LYS A 222 1.28 3.43 -17.12
N VAL A 223 0.34 3.96 -16.32
CA VAL A 223 0.63 4.80 -15.16
C VAL A 223 -0.19 4.38 -13.96
N ILE A 224 0.48 4.30 -12.80
CA ILE A 224 -0.13 4.10 -11.48
C ILE A 224 0.04 5.39 -10.68
N VAL A 225 -1.05 5.94 -10.17
CA VAL A 225 -1.03 7.09 -9.24
C VAL A 225 -1.38 6.61 -7.84
N CYS A 226 -0.41 6.67 -6.92
CA CYS A 226 -0.61 6.38 -5.51
C CYS A 226 -1.14 7.61 -4.78
N LEU A 227 -2.31 7.49 -4.19
CA LEU A 227 -2.96 8.53 -3.39
C LEU A 227 -2.62 8.34 -1.90
N GLY A 228 -1.61 9.07 -1.44
CA GLY A 228 -1.16 9.02 -0.06
C GLY A 228 -0.01 8.05 0.22
N ALA A 229 0.48 8.08 1.46
CA ALA A 229 1.68 7.37 1.86
C ALA A 229 1.50 5.84 1.90
N VAL A 230 0.32 5.34 2.33
CA VAL A 230 0.08 3.90 2.48
C VAL A 230 0.15 3.21 1.13
N ALA A 231 -0.54 3.72 0.10
CA ALA A 231 -0.51 3.16 -1.24
C ALA A 231 0.92 3.14 -1.83
N ALA A 232 1.64 4.27 -1.70
CA ALA A 232 2.99 4.37 -2.21
C ALA A 232 3.97 3.44 -1.48
N LYS A 233 3.93 3.39 -0.13
CA LYS A 233 4.78 2.49 0.66
C LYS A 233 4.54 1.01 0.33
N THR A 234 3.28 0.64 0.14
CA THR A 234 2.90 -0.74 -0.20
C THR A 234 3.46 -1.17 -1.55
N LEU A 235 3.35 -0.33 -2.59
CA LEU A 235 3.84 -0.67 -3.92
C LEU A 235 5.36 -0.56 -4.04
N LEU A 236 5.97 0.44 -3.41
CA LEU A 236 7.41 0.70 -3.48
C LEU A 236 8.22 -0.09 -2.42
N GLN A 237 7.55 -0.74 -1.47
CA GLN A 237 8.17 -1.44 -0.34
C GLN A 237 9.20 -0.55 0.39
N THR A 238 8.84 0.73 0.63
CA THR A 238 9.72 1.73 1.24
C THR A 238 9.15 2.25 2.56
N ASN A 239 10.05 2.59 3.49
CA ASN A 239 9.69 3.26 4.75
C ASN A 239 9.82 4.79 4.67
N ARG A 240 10.23 5.35 3.51
CA ARG A 240 10.40 6.80 3.32
C ARG A 240 9.05 7.52 3.41
N GLY A 241 9.08 8.78 3.88
CA GLY A 241 7.90 9.64 3.91
C GLY A 241 7.49 10.12 2.52
N ILE A 242 6.18 10.33 2.29
CA ILE A 242 5.66 10.72 0.97
C ILE A 242 6.27 12.03 0.45
N SER A 243 6.61 12.97 1.31
CA SER A 243 7.25 14.24 0.94
C SER A 243 8.62 14.08 0.27
N GLN A 244 9.27 12.94 0.43
CA GLN A 244 10.60 12.65 -0.13
C GLN A 244 10.55 12.15 -1.58
N TYR A 245 9.40 11.70 -2.06
CA TYR A 245 9.26 11.12 -3.39
C TYR A 245 7.98 11.54 -4.12
N ARG A 246 7.13 12.38 -3.47
CA ARG A 246 5.93 12.90 -4.12
C ARG A 246 6.28 13.68 -5.39
N GLY A 247 5.52 13.45 -6.44
CA GLY A 247 5.67 14.13 -7.72
C GLY A 247 6.90 13.71 -8.52
N GLU A 248 7.67 12.73 -8.08
CA GLU A 248 8.74 12.12 -8.84
C GLU A 248 8.25 10.87 -9.58
N TRP A 249 8.85 10.59 -10.74
CA TRP A 249 8.59 9.36 -11.44
C TRP A 249 9.36 8.22 -10.79
N LEU A 250 8.63 7.19 -10.43
CA LEU A 250 9.11 5.94 -9.86
C LEU A 250 8.66 4.80 -10.76
N GLU A 251 9.13 3.59 -10.47
CA GLU A 251 8.79 2.40 -11.23
C GLU A 251 8.19 1.33 -10.33
N TYR A 252 7.17 0.65 -10.83
CA TYR A 252 6.59 -0.54 -10.24
C TYR A 252 6.40 -1.61 -11.31
N ARG A 253 7.20 -2.68 -11.26
CA ARG A 253 7.13 -3.83 -12.20
C ARG A 253 7.09 -3.40 -13.67
N GLY A 254 8.00 -2.50 -14.08
CA GLY A 254 8.09 -1.98 -15.44
C GLY A 254 7.04 -0.92 -15.81
N ARG A 255 6.22 -0.46 -14.86
CA ARG A 255 5.18 0.57 -15.06
C ARG A 255 5.57 1.87 -14.37
N LYS A 256 5.24 2.99 -14.98
CA LYS A 256 5.44 4.29 -14.35
C LYS A 256 4.54 4.45 -13.13
N LEU A 257 5.12 4.86 -12.02
CA LEU A 257 4.40 5.15 -10.78
C LEU A 257 4.68 6.58 -10.34
N LEU A 258 3.64 7.28 -9.92
CA LEU A 258 3.74 8.60 -9.32
C LEU A 258 2.95 8.63 -8.01
N ALA A 259 3.58 9.10 -6.93
CA ALA A 259 2.91 9.29 -5.66
C ALA A 259 2.51 10.76 -5.49
N THR A 260 1.30 10.98 -4.97
CA THR A 260 0.79 12.31 -4.63
C THR A 260 -0.02 12.29 -3.35
N TYR A 261 -0.46 13.44 -2.86
CA TYR A 261 -1.25 13.51 -1.62
C TYR A 261 -2.64 12.88 -1.80
N HIS A 262 -3.12 12.26 -0.72
CA HIS A 262 -4.46 11.70 -0.68
C HIS A 262 -5.53 12.81 -0.75
N PRO A 263 -6.65 12.63 -1.49
CA PRO A 263 -7.71 13.65 -1.57
C PRO A 263 -8.26 14.09 -0.21
N ALA A 264 -8.35 13.19 0.77
CA ALA A 264 -8.75 13.54 2.13
C ALA A 264 -7.80 14.53 2.83
N TYR A 265 -6.49 14.49 2.50
CA TYR A 265 -5.53 15.49 2.98
C TYR A 265 -5.81 16.86 2.37
N LEU A 266 -6.15 16.92 1.08
CA LEU A 266 -6.46 18.17 0.37
C LEU A 266 -7.73 18.86 0.87
N LEU A 267 -8.68 18.11 1.42
CA LEU A 267 -9.86 18.67 2.07
C LEU A 267 -9.50 19.44 3.35
N ARG A 268 -8.48 19.00 4.06
CA ARG A 268 -7.96 19.68 5.26
C ARG A 268 -6.90 20.74 4.94
N ASN A 269 -6.19 20.58 3.83
CA ASN A 269 -5.08 21.42 3.40
C ASN A 269 -5.26 21.87 1.95
N PRO A 270 -6.17 22.82 1.67
CA PRO A 270 -6.50 23.24 0.30
C PRO A 270 -5.31 23.81 -0.49
N ALA A 271 -4.33 24.42 0.18
CA ALA A 271 -3.12 24.96 -0.45
C ALA A 271 -2.31 23.89 -1.21
N ALA A 272 -2.34 22.63 -0.72
CA ALA A 272 -1.64 21.52 -1.36
C ALA A 272 -2.28 21.05 -2.70
N LYS A 273 -3.47 21.56 -3.07
CA LYS A 273 -4.12 21.22 -4.35
C LYS A 273 -3.25 21.58 -5.56
N ASN A 274 -2.55 22.72 -5.51
CA ASN A 274 -1.66 23.14 -6.59
C ASN A 274 -0.49 22.18 -6.80
N GLU A 275 0.01 21.58 -5.73
CA GLU A 275 1.07 20.59 -5.80
C GLU A 275 0.59 19.30 -6.47
N VAL A 276 -0.59 18.83 -6.04
CA VAL A 276 -1.21 17.64 -6.64
C VAL A 276 -1.55 17.89 -8.12
N TRP A 277 -2.01 19.08 -8.47
CA TRP A 277 -2.27 19.42 -9.85
C TRP A 277 -1.02 19.34 -10.73
N ARG A 278 0.13 19.85 -10.24
CA ARG A 278 1.42 19.70 -10.93
C ARG A 278 1.82 18.22 -11.09
N ASP A 279 1.53 17.39 -10.10
CA ASP A 279 1.79 15.95 -10.18
C ASP A 279 0.93 15.30 -11.27
N LEU A 280 -0.37 15.64 -11.32
CA LEU A 280 -1.29 15.12 -12.34
C LEU A 280 -0.97 15.62 -13.74
N GLN A 281 -0.48 16.85 -13.90
CA GLN A 281 -0.02 17.34 -15.19
C GLN A 281 1.15 16.49 -15.76
N LYS A 282 2.04 15.99 -14.90
CA LYS A 282 3.08 15.04 -15.33
C LYS A 282 2.46 13.74 -15.84
N VAL A 283 1.42 13.22 -15.16
CA VAL A 283 0.69 12.02 -15.60
C VAL A 283 0.02 12.28 -16.95
N MET A 284 -0.64 13.43 -17.10
CA MET A 284 -1.28 13.83 -18.37
C MET A 284 -0.30 13.86 -19.52
N ALA A 285 0.89 14.43 -19.32
CA ALA A 285 1.94 14.50 -20.36
C ALA A 285 2.37 13.10 -20.83
N VAL A 286 2.47 12.12 -19.92
CA VAL A 286 2.81 10.73 -20.26
C VAL A 286 1.69 10.02 -21.02
N LEU A 287 0.43 10.36 -20.72
CA LEU A 287 -0.75 9.77 -21.35
C LEU A 287 -1.21 10.52 -22.60
N GLY A 288 -0.55 11.63 -22.96
CA GLY A 288 -0.95 12.47 -24.12
C GLY A 288 -2.31 13.17 -23.91
N LEU A 289 -2.65 13.51 -22.65
CA LEU A 289 -3.90 14.15 -22.31
C LEU A 289 -3.76 15.68 -22.30
N GLU A 290 -4.78 16.37 -22.80
CA GLU A 290 -4.90 17.83 -22.69
C GLU A 290 -5.84 18.19 -21.53
N ALA A 291 -5.43 19.17 -20.70
CA ALA A 291 -6.28 19.66 -19.64
C ALA A 291 -7.57 20.27 -20.24
N LYS A 292 -8.72 19.95 -19.67
CA LYS A 292 -9.93 20.69 -20.00
C LYS A 292 -9.71 22.17 -19.69
N LYS A 293 -9.78 23.03 -20.69
CA LYS A 293 -9.81 24.48 -20.48
C LYS A 293 -11.01 24.76 -19.60
N GLY A 294 -10.76 25.26 -18.37
CA GLY A 294 -11.82 25.67 -17.48
C GLY A 294 -12.74 26.64 -18.23
N LYS A 295 -14.06 26.43 -18.15
CA LYS A 295 -15.00 27.46 -18.54
C LYS A 295 -14.67 28.68 -17.69
N SER A 296 -14.12 29.71 -18.29
CA SER A 296 -14.06 31.05 -17.70
C SER A 296 -15.49 31.49 -17.52
N SER A 297 -15.94 31.49 -16.27
CA SER A 297 -17.20 32.11 -15.86
C SER A 297 -16.98 33.59 -15.69
#